data_e8ef22b87d12520d5a06c5940168b10e
#
_entry.id   e8ef22b87d12520d5a06c5940168b10e
#
_cell.length_a   1.000
_cell.length_b   1.000
_cell.length_c   1.000
_cell.angle_alpha   90.00
_cell.angle_beta   90.00
_cell.angle_gamma   90.00
#
_symmetry.space_group_name_H-M   'P 1'
#
loop_
_entity.id
_entity.type
_entity.pdbx_description
1 polymer ?
#
loop_
_entity_poly.entity_id
_entity_poly.type
_entity_poly.pdbx_seq_one_letter_code
_entity_poly.pdbx_strand_id
1 'polypeptide(L)'
;LNLDNFKILLADVPSRKNIGSSPMVVINFPDKKGNMERFQVSETSTLAPEIAIKYPNIKTYIGFSLDNPGARIRFSVTPQGLKTMSTYPNKPALFTVPLNKGDKSLYITYDRSMRVDSKKDFECLTENENVPIKEIISLNRDANDQILRTLRIAISTTGEYTNFWDDGDDTNGDAQEDALAALVSTLNRTNEVFEVDMAITFQLVTGTEIIYPSASSDPYSGSFNSQLQSTLTSEVGESNYDIGHLFNYGGNNGNAGCIGCVCVDGQKGSGFSSHSFTDNDGGPNMDDFFDIDYVPHEIGHQMGGNHTFSQSNEGTGVNYEPGSGTTIMGYAGITGANDVQDH
;
A
#
# COMPACT_ATOMS: atom_id res chain seq x y z
N LEU A 1 18.64 15.04 -1.58
CA LEU A 1 17.45 15.87 -1.64
C LEU A 1 17.43 16.85 -0.46
N ASN A 2 17.11 18.12 -0.69
CA ASN A 2 16.76 19.03 0.41
C ASN A 2 15.26 19.01 0.59
N LEU A 3 14.77 18.33 1.64
CA LEU A 3 13.35 18.08 1.86
C LEU A 3 12.57 19.36 2.15
N ASP A 4 13.17 20.35 2.84
CA ASP A 4 12.50 21.61 3.16
C ASP A 4 12.27 22.45 1.90
N ASN A 5 13.29 22.53 1.02
CA ASN A 5 13.12 23.18 -0.28
C ASN A 5 12.09 22.44 -1.15
N PHE A 6 12.03 21.11 -1.06
CA PHE A 6 11.04 20.33 -1.78
C PHE A 6 9.62 20.61 -1.28
N LYS A 7 9.42 20.71 0.05
CA LYS A 7 8.12 21.09 0.65
C LYS A 7 7.65 22.48 0.19
N ILE A 8 8.58 23.42 -0.01
CA ILE A 8 8.24 24.75 -0.53
C ILE A 8 7.67 24.65 -1.95
N LEU A 9 8.25 23.80 -2.81
CA LEU A 9 7.72 23.58 -4.17
C LEU A 9 6.34 22.96 -4.17
N LEU A 10 5.98 22.23 -3.12
CA LEU A 10 4.70 21.57 -2.98
C LEU A 10 3.61 22.48 -2.36
N ALA A 11 3.96 23.66 -1.85
CA ALA A 11 3.02 24.54 -1.14
C ALA A 11 1.83 24.98 -2.02
N ASP A 12 2.08 25.16 -3.33
CA ASP A 12 1.07 25.61 -4.29
C ASP A 12 0.43 24.46 -5.10
N VAL A 13 0.73 23.21 -4.75
CA VAL A 13 0.18 22.05 -5.46
C VAL A 13 -1.33 21.96 -5.21
N PRO A 14 -2.14 21.97 -6.29
CA PRO A 14 -3.59 21.93 -6.14
C PRO A 14 -4.07 20.56 -5.65
N SER A 15 -5.17 20.56 -4.91
CA SER A 15 -5.89 19.31 -4.64
C SER A 15 -6.34 18.66 -5.94
N ARG A 16 -6.27 17.33 -6.01
CA ARG A 16 -6.76 16.52 -7.14
C ARG A 16 -8.22 16.86 -7.52
N LYS A 17 -9.04 17.25 -6.54
CA LYS A 17 -10.44 17.64 -6.78
C LYS A 17 -10.57 18.95 -7.56
N ASN A 18 -9.53 19.76 -7.61
CA ASN A 18 -9.51 21.08 -8.24
C ASN A 18 -8.67 21.12 -9.52
N ILE A 19 -8.33 19.96 -10.10
CA ILE A 19 -7.61 19.87 -11.38
C ILE A 19 -8.43 20.58 -12.45
N GLY A 20 -7.82 21.55 -13.15
CA GLY A 20 -8.47 22.35 -14.20
C GLY A 20 -8.93 23.73 -13.77
N SER A 21 -9.05 24.00 -12.46
CA SER A 21 -9.35 25.33 -11.91
C SER A 21 -8.16 26.03 -11.25
N SER A 22 -7.04 25.31 -11.08
CA SER A 22 -5.83 25.79 -10.41
C SER A 22 -4.62 25.74 -11.36
N PRO A 23 -3.58 26.56 -11.11
CA PRO A 23 -2.35 26.49 -11.88
C PRO A 23 -1.73 25.08 -11.85
N MET A 24 -1.15 24.70 -12.97
CA MET A 24 -0.42 23.43 -13.09
C MET A 24 0.92 23.54 -12.36
N VAL A 25 1.19 22.64 -11.44
CA VAL A 25 2.49 22.51 -10.77
C VAL A 25 3.22 21.31 -11.34
N VAL A 26 4.47 21.53 -11.76
CA VAL A 26 5.33 20.50 -12.34
C VAL A 26 6.50 20.26 -11.42
N ILE A 27 6.71 18.99 -11.05
CA ILE A 27 7.83 18.53 -10.22
C ILE A 27 8.66 17.54 -11.03
N ASN A 28 9.96 17.61 -10.85
CA ASN A 28 10.91 16.71 -11.51
C ASN A 28 11.34 15.60 -10.54
N PHE A 29 11.30 14.36 -11.02
CA PHE A 29 11.77 13.19 -10.27
C PHE A 29 12.85 12.45 -11.06
N PRO A 30 13.88 11.89 -10.38
CA PRO A 30 14.96 11.18 -11.07
C PRO A 30 14.53 9.80 -11.53
N ASP A 31 15.03 9.38 -12.71
CA ASP A 31 15.07 7.97 -13.09
C ASP A 31 16.28 7.26 -12.46
N LYS A 32 16.42 5.94 -12.68
CA LYS A 32 17.54 5.15 -12.14
C LYS A 32 18.93 5.53 -12.68
N LYS A 33 18.99 6.40 -13.70
CA LYS A 33 20.23 6.96 -14.25
C LYS A 33 20.48 8.40 -13.81
N GLY A 34 19.57 8.97 -13.03
CA GLY A 34 19.63 10.36 -12.58
C GLY A 34 19.08 11.37 -13.58
N ASN A 35 18.47 10.94 -14.70
CA ASN A 35 17.77 11.87 -15.57
C ASN A 35 16.46 12.30 -14.92
N MET A 36 16.08 13.56 -15.12
CA MET A 36 14.89 14.12 -14.49
C MET A 36 13.67 14.01 -15.43
N GLU A 37 12.60 13.39 -14.93
CA GLU A 37 11.31 13.28 -15.60
C GLU A 37 10.32 14.25 -14.97
N ARG A 38 9.54 14.96 -15.81
CA ARG A 38 8.59 15.98 -15.39
C ARG A 38 7.21 15.38 -15.14
N PHE A 39 6.64 15.66 -13.98
CA PHE A 39 5.28 15.25 -13.64
C PHE A 39 4.43 16.46 -13.27
N GLN A 40 3.24 16.55 -13.86
CA GLN A 40 2.19 17.42 -13.37
C GLN A 40 1.59 16.79 -12.13
N VAL A 41 1.66 17.46 -10.98
CA VAL A 41 1.30 16.89 -9.68
C VAL A 41 0.07 17.54 -9.06
N SER A 42 -0.64 16.75 -8.26
CA SER A 42 -1.77 17.19 -7.44
C SER A 42 -1.71 16.52 -6.06
N GLU A 43 -2.16 17.24 -5.03
CA GLU A 43 -2.33 16.64 -3.70
C GLU A 43 -3.53 15.68 -3.73
N THR A 44 -3.31 14.46 -3.26
CA THR A 44 -4.37 13.47 -3.04
C THR A 44 -4.33 13.04 -1.58
N SER A 45 -5.42 13.26 -0.84
CA SER A 45 -5.42 12.91 0.57
C SER A 45 -5.74 11.44 0.74
N THR A 46 -4.73 10.66 1.17
CA THR A 46 -4.91 9.28 1.63
C THR A 46 -5.56 9.25 3.01
N LEU A 47 -5.37 10.29 3.82
CA LEU A 47 -6.03 10.49 5.10
C LEU A 47 -7.44 11.07 4.92
N ALA A 48 -8.39 10.64 5.75
CA ALA A 48 -9.67 11.32 5.89
C ALA A 48 -9.45 12.78 6.38
N PRO A 49 -10.32 13.73 6.01
CA PRO A 49 -10.10 15.16 6.28
C PRO A 49 -9.83 15.48 7.75
N GLU A 50 -10.54 14.83 8.66
CA GLU A 50 -10.40 15.00 10.11
C GLU A 50 -9.05 14.48 10.63
N ILE A 51 -8.51 13.44 10.02
CA ILE A 51 -7.19 12.89 10.34
C ILE A 51 -6.09 13.77 9.72
N ALA A 52 -6.27 14.21 8.48
CA ALA A 52 -5.31 15.09 7.80
C ALA A 52 -5.10 16.43 8.52
N ILE A 53 -6.13 16.95 9.23
CA ILE A 53 -6.02 18.16 10.05
C ILE A 53 -5.11 17.93 11.27
N LYS A 54 -5.16 16.74 11.88
CA LYS A 54 -4.33 16.38 13.04
C LYS A 54 -2.87 16.15 12.65
N TYR A 55 -2.63 15.59 11.46
CA TYR A 55 -1.30 15.22 10.97
C TYR A 55 -0.92 15.98 9.68
N PRO A 56 -0.77 17.32 9.74
CA PRO A 56 -0.59 18.17 8.56
C PRO A 56 0.76 17.93 7.84
N ASN A 57 1.72 17.29 8.51
CA ASN A 57 3.02 16.97 7.96
C ASN A 57 3.04 15.65 7.17
N ILE A 58 1.95 14.91 7.14
CA ILE A 58 1.80 13.68 6.37
C ILE A 58 0.99 14.01 5.12
N LYS A 59 1.66 14.11 3.97
CA LYS A 59 1.06 14.52 2.70
C LYS A 59 1.28 13.49 1.61
N THR A 60 0.28 13.28 0.78
CA THR A 60 0.33 12.37 -0.36
C THR A 60 -0.08 13.06 -1.66
N TYR A 61 0.54 12.62 -2.74
CA TYR A 61 0.42 13.25 -4.05
C TYR A 61 0.30 12.21 -5.16
N ILE A 62 -0.31 12.62 -6.25
CA ILE A 62 -0.35 11.90 -7.52
C ILE A 62 0.17 12.82 -8.63
N GLY A 63 0.81 12.25 -9.65
CA GLY A 63 1.24 13.01 -10.81
C GLY A 63 1.17 12.20 -12.09
N PHE A 64 1.10 12.92 -13.22
CA PHE A 64 1.10 12.37 -14.56
C PHE A 64 2.30 12.91 -15.32
N SER A 65 3.06 12.01 -15.96
CA SER A 65 4.26 12.38 -16.68
C SER A 65 3.93 13.26 -17.90
N LEU A 66 4.73 14.31 -18.09
CA LEU A 66 4.70 15.15 -19.28
C LEU A 66 5.65 14.64 -20.38
N ASP A 67 6.56 13.75 -20.00
CA ASP A 67 7.61 13.24 -20.90
C ASP A 67 7.31 11.83 -21.41
N ASN A 68 6.60 11.00 -20.61
CA ASN A 68 6.26 9.63 -20.96
C ASN A 68 4.73 9.42 -20.87
N PRO A 69 3.99 9.40 -21.99
CA PRO A 69 2.55 9.20 -21.97
C PRO A 69 2.13 7.91 -21.25
N GLY A 70 1.19 8.02 -20.34
CA GLY A 70 0.69 6.90 -19.53
C GLY A 70 1.51 6.63 -18.25
N ALA A 71 2.68 7.26 -18.09
CA ALA A 71 3.41 7.14 -16.83
C ALA A 71 2.77 8.01 -15.73
N ARG A 72 2.74 7.46 -14.53
CA ARG A 72 2.16 8.08 -13.33
C ARG A 72 3.18 8.03 -12.20
N ILE A 73 3.01 8.89 -11.21
CA ILE A 73 3.77 8.85 -9.97
C ILE A 73 2.82 9.02 -8.78
N ARG A 74 3.05 8.25 -7.75
CA ARG A 74 2.55 8.52 -6.41
C ARG A 74 3.72 8.77 -5.47
N PHE A 75 3.56 9.75 -4.61
CA PHE A 75 4.57 10.00 -3.60
C PHE A 75 3.95 10.52 -2.31
N SER A 76 4.63 10.24 -1.22
CA SER A 76 4.36 10.77 0.11
C SER A 76 5.51 11.65 0.57
N VAL A 77 5.17 12.72 1.26
CA VAL A 77 6.13 13.57 1.98
C VAL A 77 5.69 13.58 3.44
N THR A 78 6.52 13.02 4.28
CA THR A 78 6.22 12.79 5.69
C THR A 78 7.39 13.26 6.57
N PRO A 79 7.27 13.23 7.89
CA PRO A 79 8.43 13.43 8.77
C PRO A 79 9.58 12.47 8.48
N GLN A 80 9.31 11.26 7.99
CA GLN A 80 10.32 10.27 7.61
C GLN A 80 10.99 10.51 6.25
N GLY A 81 10.53 11.50 5.46
CA GLY A 81 11.10 11.86 4.17
C GLY A 81 10.17 11.69 2.99
N LEU A 82 10.77 11.58 1.80
CA LEU A 82 10.08 11.36 0.53
C LEU A 82 10.09 9.87 0.18
N LYS A 83 8.94 9.31 -0.13
CA LYS A 83 8.82 7.99 -0.77
C LYS A 83 8.03 8.13 -2.06
N THR A 84 8.55 7.59 -3.17
CA THR A 84 7.86 7.63 -4.47
C THR A 84 7.66 6.24 -5.06
N MET A 85 6.68 6.13 -5.94
CA MET A 85 6.49 5.04 -6.88
C MET A 85 6.05 5.61 -8.21
N SER A 86 6.85 5.42 -9.25
CA SER A 86 6.48 5.77 -10.62
C SER A 86 6.16 4.51 -11.41
N THR A 87 4.98 4.48 -12.02
CA THR A 87 4.48 3.36 -12.82
C THR A 87 4.51 3.70 -14.31
N TYR A 88 4.77 2.71 -15.14
CA TYR A 88 4.95 2.88 -16.58
C TYR A 88 4.25 1.77 -17.36
N PRO A 89 3.66 2.06 -18.53
CA PRO A 89 2.99 1.04 -19.33
C PRO A 89 3.89 -0.11 -19.80
N ASN A 90 5.19 0.13 -19.99
CA ASN A 90 6.08 -0.79 -20.71
C ASN A 90 7.45 -0.99 -20.04
N LYS A 91 7.59 -0.65 -18.78
CA LYS A 91 8.83 -0.88 -18.02
C LYS A 91 8.50 -1.04 -16.53
N PRO A 92 9.40 -1.66 -15.74
CA PRO A 92 9.20 -1.83 -14.31
C PRO A 92 8.93 -0.53 -13.58
N ALA A 93 8.18 -0.61 -12.49
CA ALA A 93 7.97 0.51 -11.58
C ALA A 93 9.29 0.97 -10.95
N LEU A 94 9.39 2.27 -10.71
CA LEU A 94 10.56 2.92 -10.15
C LEU A 94 10.24 3.47 -8.77
N PHE A 95 11.08 3.17 -7.81
CA PHE A 95 10.93 3.58 -6.41
C PHE A 95 12.04 4.55 -6.02
N THR A 96 11.70 5.58 -5.24
CA THR A 96 12.69 6.43 -4.56
C THR A 96 12.34 6.48 -3.09
N VAL A 97 13.31 6.12 -2.24
CA VAL A 97 13.15 6.07 -0.78
C VAL A 97 14.39 6.63 -0.10
N PRO A 98 14.34 7.05 1.17
CA PRO A 98 15.52 7.34 1.94
C PRO A 98 16.49 6.14 1.94
N LEU A 99 17.79 6.38 1.79
CA LEU A 99 18.79 5.30 1.76
C LEU A 99 18.86 4.56 3.09
N ASN A 100 18.73 5.28 4.19
CA ASN A 100 18.68 4.72 5.54
C ASN A 100 17.48 5.29 6.29
N LYS A 101 16.91 4.49 7.18
CA LYS A 101 15.88 4.96 8.10
C LYS A 101 16.43 6.12 8.95
N GLY A 102 15.65 7.18 9.11
CA GLY A 102 16.03 8.39 9.85
C GLY A 102 16.94 9.37 9.09
N ASP A 103 17.58 8.98 7.97
CA ASP A 103 18.40 9.89 7.16
C ASP A 103 17.61 10.44 5.96
N LYS A 104 17.20 11.70 6.06
CA LYS A 104 16.43 12.43 5.03
C LYS A 104 17.34 13.17 4.02
N SER A 105 18.65 12.97 4.07
CA SER A 105 19.60 13.65 3.19
C SER A 105 19.94 12.87 1.93
N LEU A 106 19.99 11.53 2.05
CA LEU A 106 20.33 10.61 0.97
C LEU A 106 19.14 9.75 0.56
N TYR A 107 18.98 9.59 -0.75
CA TYR A 107 17.90 8.79 -1.34
C TYR A 107 18.47 7.83 -2.38
N ILE A 108 17.85 6.68 -2.49
CA ILE A 108 18.11 5.72 -3.56
C ILE A 108 16.90 5.68 -4.51
N THR A 109 17.19 5.65 -5.82
CA THR A 109 16.19 5.41 -6.86
C THR A 109 16.50 4.07 -7.54
N TYR A 110 15.56 3.13 -7.52
CA TYR A 110 15.76 1.78 -8.02
C TYR A 110 14.49 1.23 -8.68
N ASP A 111 14.64 0.22 -9.51
CA ASP A 111 13.58 -0.73 -9.86
C ASP A 111 13.93 -2.12 -9.30
N ARG A 112 12.97 -3.04 -9.28
CA ARG A 112 13.17 -4.37 -8.68
C ARG A 112 14.26 -5.20 -9.37
N SER A 113 14.56 -4.93 -10.66
CA SER A 113 15.65 -5.62 -11.38
C SER A 113 17.04 -5.30 -10.81
N MET A 114 17.15 -4.26 -10.00
CA MET A 114 18.41 -3.87 -9.33
C MET A 114 18.64 -4.57 -8.00
N ARG A 115 17.68 -5.34 -7.50
CA ARG A 115 17.82 -6.09 -6.25
C ARG A 115 18.64 -7.34 -6.49
N VAL A 116 19.65 -7.55 -5.65
CA VAL A 116 20.58 -8.68 -5.76
C VAL A 116 19.99 -9.96 -5.19
N ASP A 117 19.10 -9.85 -4.22
CA ASP A 117 18.45 -10.99 -3.58
C ASP A 117 16.94 -10.77 -3.51
N SER A 118 16.23 -11.43 -4.41
CA SER A 118 14.79 -11.34 -4.57
C SER A 118 14.02 -12.48 -3.90
N LYS A 119 14.63 -13.18 -2.94
CA LYS A 119 13.91 -14.24 -2.23
C LYS A 119 12.85 -13.62 -1.35
N LYS A 120 11.68 -13.53 -1.93
CA LYS A 120 10.45 -13.27 -1.22
C LYS A 120 10.04 -14.57 -0.55
N ASP A 121 10.02 -14.57 0.76
CA ASP A 121 9.46 -15.70 1.52
C ASP A 121 8.00 -15.38 1.92
N PHE A 122 7.23 -14.75 1.01
CA PHE A 122 5.82 -14.42 1.29
C PHE A 122 4.98 -15.70 1.28
N GLU A 123 4.18 -15.87 2.32
CA GLU A 123 3.19 -16.92 2.44
C GLU A 123 1.81 -16.32 2.64
N CYS A 124 0.92 -16.50 1.67
CA CYS A 124 -0.49 -16.20 1.84
C CYS A 124 -1.17 -17.33 2.61
N LEU A 125 -1.75 -16.98 3.75
CA LEU A 125 -2.48 -17.91 4.62
C LEU A 125 -4.00 -17.85 4.39
N THR A 126 -4.45 -17.10 3.39
CA THR A 126 -5.87 -17.03 3.02
C THR A 126 -6.28 -18.33 2.35
N GLU A 127 -7.22 -19.04 2.95
CA GLU A 127 -7.81 -20.24 2.37
C GLU A 127 -8.73 -19.87 1.23
N ASN A 128 -8.50 -20.48 0.06
CA ASN A 128 -9.36 -20.26 -1.09
C ASN A 128 -10.77 -20.81 -0.85
N GLU A 129 -11.76 -20.00 -1.11
CA GLU A 129 -13.13 -20.46 -1.11
C GLU A 129 -13.50 -21.06 -2.47
N ASN A 130 -14.00 -22.30 -2.50
CA ASN A 130 -14.73 -22.81 -3.65
C ASN A 130 -16.01 -22.00 -3.79
N VAL A 131 -15.94 -20.87 -4.47
CA VAL A 131 -17.14 -20.09 -4.80
C VAL A 131 -17.91 -20.93 -5.83
N PRO A 132 -19.05 -21.54 -5.47
CA PRO A 132 -19.92 -22.12 -6.47
C PRO A 132 -20.23 -20.99 -7.45
N ILE A 133 -20.07 -21.24 -8.74
CA ILE A 133 -20.53 -20.34 -9.80
C ILE A 133 -22.05 -20.23 -9.60
N LYS A 134 -22.46 -19.37 -8.67
CA LYS A 134 -23.84 -18.92 -8.61
C LYS A 134 -24.05 -18.23 -9.93
N GLU A 135 -25.09 -18.69 -10.65
CA GLU A 135 -25.55 -18.02 -11.86
C GLU A 135 -25.30 -16.53 -11.70
N ILE A 136 -24.43 -16.02 -12.55
CA ILE A 136 -24.18 -14.58 -12.66
C ILE A 136 -25.52 -14.02 -13.09
N ILE A 137 -26.35 -13.66 -12.11
CA ILE A 137 -27.49 -12.81 -12.37
C ILE A 137 -26.88 -11.64 -13.13
N SER A 138 -27.32 -11.43 -14.36
CA SER A 138 -26.89 -10.31 -15.18
C SER A 138 -27.33 -9.01 -14.49
N LEU A 139 -26.63 -8.65 -13.46
CA LEU A 139 -26.59 -7.29 -12.99
C LEU A 139 -25.96 -6.56 -14.15
N ASN A 140 -26.65 -5.58 -14.69
CA ASN A 140 -26.04 -4.59 -15.58
C ASN A 140 -24.92 -3.91 -14.78
N ARG A 141 -23.78 -4.58 -14.71
CA ARG A 141 -22.56 -4.04 -14.13
C ARG A 141 -21.93 -3.18 -15.22
N ASP A 142 -22.29 -1.92 -15.18
CA ASP A 142 -21.60 -0.92 -15.99
C ASP A 142 -20.25 -0.63 -15.31
N ALA A 143 -19.27 -1.51 -15.57
CA ALA A 143 -17.92 -1.37 -15.03
C ALA A 143 -17.20 -0.15 -15.62
N ASN A 144 -17.79 0.53 -16.60
CA ASN A 144 -17.24 1.70 -17.29
C ASN A 144 -18.08 2.96 -17.01
N ASP A 145 -18.54 3.14 -15.79
CA ASP A 145 -19.29 4.31 -15.37
C ASP A 145 -18.41 5.55 -15.12
N GLN A 146 -17.08 5.39 -15.22
CA GLN A 146 -16.06 6.41 -15.00
C GLN A 146 -16.08 7.03 -13.58
N ILE A 147 -16.55 6.27 -12.60
CA ILE A 147 -16.61 6.69 -11.21
C ILE A 147 -15.46 6.05 -10.43
N LEU A 148 -14.60 6.88 -9.86
CA LEU A 148 -13.65 6.44 -8.84
C LEU A 148 -14.39 6.29 -7.50
N ARG A 149 -14.41 5.09 -6.96
CA ARG A 149 -15.05 4.77 -5.68
C ARG A 149 -14.07 4.90 -4.54
N THR A 150 -14.48 5.52 -3.46
CA THR A 150 -13.68 5.63 -2.23
C THR A 150 -14.22 4.66 -1.19
N LEU A 151 -13.34 3.78 -0.68
CA LEU A 151 -13.61 2.94 0.48
C LEU A 151 -12.88 3.49 1.70
N ARG A 152 -13.57 3.48 2.84
CA ARG A 152 -12.99 3.87 4.12
C ARG A 152 -12.22 2.68 4.69
N ILE A 153 -10.90 2.84 4.85
CA ILE A 153 -10.07 1.80 5.43
C ILE A 153 -9.65 2.17 6.85
N ALA A 154 -9.79 1.23 7.77
CA ALA A 154 -9.24 1.33 9.13
C ALA A 154 -8.00 0.44 9.22
N ILE A 155 -6.85 1.00 9.56
CA ILE A 155 -5.60 0.23 9.67
C ILE A 155 -5.06 0.36 11.09
N SER A 156 -4.80 -0.80 11.71
CA SER A 156 -4.11 -0.91 12.99
C SER A 156 -2.68 -1.43 12.78
N THR A 157 -1.83 -1.25 13.78
CA THR A 157 -0.47 -1.79 13.77
C THR A 157 -0.17 -2.55 15.05
N THR A 158 0.67 -3.59 14.95
CA THR A 158 1.28 -4.18 16.14
C THR A 158 2.33 -3.22 16.73
N GLY A 159 2.66 -3.42 17.98
CA GLY A 159 3.73 -2.65 18.63
C GLY A 159 5.09 -2.88 17.99
N GLU A 160 5.33 -4.07 17.43
CA GLU A 160 6.56 -4.39 16.69
C GLU A 160 6.67 -3.56 15.41
N TYR A 161 5.56 -3.35 14.67
CA TYR A 161 5.54 -2.48 13.51
C TYR A 161 5.85 -1.04 13.89
N THR A 162 5.21 -0.54 14.96
CA THR A 162 5.44 0.81 15.46
C THR A 162 6.90 1.01 15.87
N ASN A 163 7.46 0.09 16.67
CA ASN A 163 8.87 0.15 17.08
C ASN A 163 9.85 0.08 15.90
N PHE A 164 9.51 -0.65 14.84
CA PHE A 164 10.36 -0.70 13.65
C PHE A 164 10.42 0.66 12.95
N TRP A 165 9.29 1.37 12.83
CA TRP A 165 9.23 2.64 12.10
C TRP A 165 9.63 3.86 12.93
N ASP A 166 9.66 3.76 14.26
CA ASP A 166 10.17 4.81 15.15
C ASP A 166 11.57 5.25 14.75
N ASP A 167 11.74 6.52 14.40
CA ASP A 167 13.03 7.10 14.00
C ASP A 167 13.86 7.62 15.20
N GLY A 168 13.26 7.63 16.39
CA GLY A 168 13.87 8.06 17.64
C GLY A 168 13.99 9.59 17.80
N ASP A 169 13.31 10.36 16.96
CA ASP A 169 13.30 11.84 17.00
C ASP A 169 11.90 12.39 17.31
N ASP A 170 11.54 12.41 18.59
CA ASP A 170 10.24 12.95 19.05
C ASP A 170 9.98 14.42 18.66
N THR A 171 10.97 15.13 18.11
CA THR A 171 10.77 16.53 17.67
C THR A 171 10.01 16.64 16.35
N ASN A 172 9.90 15.56 15.59
CA ASN A 172 9.19 15.51 14.31
C ASN A 172 7.92 14.66 14.36
N GLY A 173 7.65 13.97 15.45
CA GLY A 173 6.55 13.07 15.73
C GLY A 173 6.96 12.03 16.77
N ASP A 174 6.00 11.40 17.43
CA ASP A 174 6.29 10.24 18.28
C ASP A 174 6.29 8.93 17.46
N ALA A 175 6.64 7.81 18.09
CA ALA A 175 6.69 6.50 17.46
C ALA A 175 5.37 6.11 16.72
N GLN A 176 4.22 6.52 17.26
CA GLN A 176 2.92 6.24 16.65
C GLN A 176 2.68 7.11 15.41
N GLU A 177 3.13 8.36 15.42
CA GLU A 177 3.07 9.27 14.27
C GLU A 177 4.03 8.81 13.16
N ASP A 178 5.21 8.28 13.51
CA ASP A 178 6.15 7.67 12.57
C ASP A 178 5.54 6.43 11.90
N ALA A 179 4.93 5.56 12.68
CA ALA A 179 4.22 4.39 12.15
C ALA A 179 3.04 4.81 11.24
N LEU A 180 2.30 5.87 11.61
CA LEU A 180 1.25 6.43 10.77
C LEU A 180 1.81 6.97 9.46
N ALA A 181 2.96 7.65 9.47
CA ALA A 181 3.61 8.15 8.27
C ALA A 181 4.03 7.02 7.32
N ALA A 182 4.57 5.92 7.86
CA ALA A 182 4.92 4.73 7.10
C ALA A 182 3.68 4.06 6.50
N LEU A 183 2.64 3.85 7.31
CA LEU A 183 1.36 3.28 6.91
C LEU A 183 0.70 4.09 5.78
N VAL A 184 0.67 5.41 5.88
CA VAL A 184 0.11 6.27 4.82
C VAL A 184 0.92 6.18 3.54
N SER A 185 2.24 6.02 3.62
CA SER A 185 3.10 5.83 2.44
C SER A 185 2.77 4.51 1.74
N THR A 186 2.60 3.42 2.48
CA THR A 186 2.16 2.11 1.98
C THR A 186 0.78 2.22 1.30
N LEU A 187 -0.19 2.80 2.01
CA LEU A 187 -1.55 2.93 1.47
C LEU A 187 -1.61 3.82 0.21
N ASN A 188 -0.76 4.85 0.13
CA ASN A 188 -0.67 5.68 -1.06
C ASN A 188 -0.16 4.90 -2.28
N ARG A 189 0.80 3.97 -2.10
CA ARG A 189 1.28 3.07 -3.17
C ARG A 189 0.22 2.01 -3.52
N THR A 190 -0.41 1.40 -2.52
CA THR A 190 -1.56 0.48 -2.70
C THR A 190 -2.67 1.13 -3.54
N ASN A 191 -2.97 2.40 -3.28
CA ASN A 191 -3.96 3.15 -4.04
C ASN A 191 -3.60 3.30 -5.54
N GLU A 192 -2.31 3.25 -5.92
CA GLU A 192 -1.97 3.25 -7.35
C GLU A 192 -2.52 2.01 -8.04
N VAL A 193 -2.32 0.84 -7.43
CA VAL A 193 -2.79 -0.45 -7.96
C VAL A 193 -4.30 -0.44 -8.11
N PHE A 194 -5.02 -0.18 -7.02
CA PHE A 194 -6.49 -0.26 -7.02
C PHE A 194 -7.17 0.82 -7.85
N GLU A 195 -6.61 2.03 -7.94
CA GLU A 195 -7.18 3.07 -8.80
C GLU A 195 -7.03 2.76 -10.29
N VAL A 196 -5.87 2.20 -10.69
CA VAL A 196 -5.61 1.87 -12.09
C VAL A 196 -6.47 0.69 -12.54
N ASP A 197 -6.51 -0.37 -11.74
CA ASP A 197 -7.10 -1.63 -12.18
C ASP A 197 -8.60 -1.75 -11.85
N MET A 198 -9.05 -1.12 -10.76
CA MET A 198 -10.40 -1.32 -10.23
C MET A 198 -11.21 -0.03 -10.08
N ALA A 199 -10.64 1.15 -10.34
CA ALA A 199 -11.26 2.44 -10.06
C ALA A 199 -11.71 2.59 -8.60
N ILE A 200 -10.91 2.05 -7.65
CA ILE A 200 -11.12 2.11 -6.21
C ILE A 200 -9.95 2.84 -5.56
N THR A 201 -10.23 3.72 -4.62
CA THR A 201 -9.23 4.35 -3.78
C THR A 201 -9.60 4.17 -2.31
N PHE A 202 -8.60 3.93 -1.47
CA PHE A 202 -8.78 3.80 -0.03
C PHE A 202 -8.47 5.13 0.65
N GLN A 203 -9.32 5.50 1.60
CA GLN A 203 -9.12 6.64 2.47
C GLN A 203 -9.02 6.15 3.92
N LEU A 204 -7.89 6.41 4.58
CA LEU A 204 -7.64 6.04 5.96
C LEU A 204 -8.50 6.87 6.91
N VAL A 205 -9.32 6.21 7.70
CA VAL A 205 -10.26 6.84 8.65
C VAL A 205 -9.81 6.75 10.10
N THR A 206 -8.63 6.17 10.36
CA THR A 206 -8.02 6.06 11.69
C THR A 206 -6.71 6.84 11.75
N GLY A 207 -6.40 7.39 12.92
CA GLY A 207 -5.14 8.04 13.22
C GLY A 207 -4.24 7.13 14.07
N THR A 208 -3.68 7.67 15.16
CA THR A 208 -2.79 6.91 16.06
C THR A 208 -3.54 6.14 17.15
N GLU A 209 -4.85 6.25 17.26
CA GLU A 209 -5.67 5.64 18.32
C GLU A 209 -5.63 4.10 18.35
N ILE A 210 -5.33 3.46 17.19
CA ILE A 210 -5.16 2.00 17.08
C ILE A 210 -3.78 1.63 16.54
N ILE A 211 -2.82 2.53 16.64
CA ILE A 211 -1.39 2.30 16.44
C ILE A 211 -0.76 2.08 17.80
N TYR A 212 -0.34 0.87 18.10
CA TYR A 212 0.12 0.52 19.45
C TYR A 212 1.61 0.77 19.61
N PRO A 213 2.05 1.46 20.67
CA PRO A 213 3.46 1.86 20.84
C PRO A 213 4.38 0.69 21.25
N SER A 214 3.84 -0.44 21.67
CA SER A 214 4.65 -1.59 22.07
C SER A 214 3.87 -2.89 22.03
N ALA A 215 4.54 -4.01 21.81
CA ALA A 215 3.97 -5.36 21.86
C ALA A 215 3.29 -5.72 23.21
N SER A 216 3.65 -5.04 24.30
CA SER A 216 3.00 -5.26 25.60
C SER A 216 1.67 -4.52 25.74
N SER A 217 1.40 -3.54 24.89
CA SER A 217 0.20 -2.72 24.93
C SER A 217 -0.79 -3.03 23.81
N ASP A 218 -0.38 -3.76 22.76
CA ASP A 218 -1.27 -4.13 21.69
C ASP A 218 -2.13 -5.37 22.03
N PRO A 219 -3.29 -5.54 21.40
CA PRO A 219 -4.17 -6.70 21.63
C PRO A 219 -3.77 -7.94 20.79
N TYR A 220 -2.63 -7.91 20.08
CA TYR A 220 -2.25 -8.87 19.07
C TYR A 220 -1.28 -9.93 19.64
N SER A 221 -1.63 -11.20 19.50
CA SER A 221 -0.82 -12.32 20.03
C SER A 221 -0.82 -13.54 19.09
N GLY A 222 -0.95 -13.31 17.78
CA GLY A 222 -0.88 -14.33 16.75
C GLY A 222 -2.21 -14.76 16.14
N SER A 223 -3.35 -14.47 16.77
CA SER A 223 -4.68 -14.66 16.15
C SER A 223 -5.16 -13.38 15.48
N PHE A 224 -4.32 -12.83 14.59
CA PHE A 224 -4.45 -11.47 14.07
C PHE A 224 -5.82 -11.16 13.44
N ASN A 225 -6.38 -12.07 12.64
CA ASN A 225 -7.67 -11.86 11.98
C ASN A 225 -8.79 -11.57 12.99
N SER A 226 -8.98 -12.45 13.97
CA SER A 226 -10.05 -12.30 14.96
C SER A 226 -9.79 -11.16 15.95
N GLN A 227 -8.53 -10.95 16.30
CA GLN A 227 -8.12 -9.89 17.21
C GLN A 227 -8.32 -8.51 16.56
N LEU A 228 -7.93 -8.35 15.28
CA LEU A 228 -8.18 -7.11 14.55
C LEU A 228 -9.67 -6.82 14.42
N GLN A 229 -10.47 -7.82 14.01
CA GLN A 229 -11.92 -7.64 13.89
C GLN A 229 -12.51 -7.16 15.23
N SER A 230 -12.10 -7.76 16.35
CA SER A 230 -12.58 -7.35 17.68
C SER A 230 -12.13 -5.93 18.04
N THR A 231 -10.88 -5.59 17.74
CA THR A 231 -10.32 -4.25 17.98
C THR A 231 -11.07 -3.19 17.17
N LEU A 232 -11.26 -3.41 15.87
CA LEU A 232 -11.95 -2.43 15.03
C LEU A 232 -13.44 -2.30 15.39
N THR A 233 -14.06 -3.38 15.82
CA THR A 233 -15.46 -3.33 16.30
C THR A 233 -15.58 -2.48 17.56
N SER A 234 -14.62 -2.60 18.52
CA SER A 234 -14.69 -1.87 19.80
C SER A 234 -14.19 -0.43 19.68
N GLU A 235 -13.05 -0.21 19.00
CA GLU A 235 -12.36 1.08 19.02
C GLU A 235 -12.83 2.02 17.89
N VAL A 236 -13.19 1.47 16.74
CA VAL A 236 -13.62 2.25 15.56
C VAL A 236 -15.14 2.21 15.39
N GLY A 237 -15.73 1.05 15.55
CA GLY A 237 -17.14 0.80 15.30
C GLY A 237 -17.45 0.48 13.84
N GLU A 238 -18.26 -0.56 13.63
CA GLU A 238 -18.53 -1.14 12.30
C GLU A 238 -19.06 -0.14 11.26
N SER A 239 -19.80 0.89 11.67
CA SER A 239 -20.36 1.87 10.73
C SER A 239 -19.32 2.88 10.19
N ASN A 240 -18.11 2.93 10.76
CA ASN A 240 -17.13 3.96 10.47
C ASN A 240 -16.08 3.55 9.45
N TYR A 241 -16.03 2.26 9.05
CA TYR A 241 -15.10 1.75 8.04
C TYR A 241 -15.77 0.73 7.11
N ASP A 242 -15.21 0.51 5.95
CA ASP A 242 -15.69 -0.41 4.92
C ASP A 242 -14.79 -1.65 4.81
N ILE A 243 -13.51 -1.51 5.18
CA ILE A 243 -12.48 -2.55 5.20
C ILE A 243 -11.49 -2.27 6.32
N GLY A 244 -11.01 -3.31 7.00
CA GLY A 244 -10.00 -3.20 8.05
C GLY A 244 -8.78 -4.04 7.74
N HIS A 245 -7.58 -3.55 8.11
CA HIS A 245 -6.32 -4.25 7.89
C HIS A 245 -5.35 -4.03 9.07
N LEU A 246 -4.49 -5.02 9.33
CA LEU A 246 -3.43 -4.93 10.33
C LEU A 246 -2.07 -4.97 9.64
N PHE A 247 -1.19 -4.04 10.01
CA PHE A 247 0.21 -4.09 9.63
C PHE A 247 1.05 -4.61 10.78
N ASN A 248 1.83 -5.66 10.51
CA ASN A 248 2.68 -6.31 11.49
C ASN A 248 4.15 -6.34 11.03
N TYR A 249 5.06 -6.18 11.97
CA TYR A 249 6.48 -6.44 11.76
C TYR A 249 6.82 -7.85 12.22
N GLY A 250 7.50 -8.59 11.34
CA GLY A 250 7.91 -9.98 11.60
C GLY A 250 7.14 -10.97 10.74
N GLY A 251 7.79 -12.06 10.39
CA GLY A 251 7.29 -12.99 9.38
C GLY A 251 7.33 -12.34 7.97
N ASN A 252 6.86 -13.07 6.98
CA ASN A 252 6.63 -12.59 5.62
C ASN A 252 5.36 -13.30 5.12
N ASN A 253 4.22 -12.92 5.69
CA ASN A 253 2.96 -13.58 5.41
C ASN A 253 1.79 -12.60 5.47
N GLY A 254 0.63 -13.06 5.02
CA GLY A 254 -0.62 -12.36 5.11
C GLY A 254 -1.80 -13.31 5.20
N ASN A 255 -2.93 -12.77 5.61
CA ASN A 255 -4.21 -13.45 5.58
C ASN A 255 -5.34 -12.43 5.55
N ALA A 256 -6.19 -12.52 4.55
CA ALA A 256 -7.35 -11.64 4.42
C ALA A 256 -8.43 -11.91 5.48
N GLY A 257 -8.40 -13.07 6.13
CA GLY A 257 -9.43 -13.49 7.08
C GLY A 257 -10.75 -13.91 6.43
N CYS A 258 -11.01 -13.43 5.23
CA CYS A 258 -12.20 -13.73 4.44
C CYS A 258 -12.02 -13.31 2.98
N ILE A 259 -12.73 -13.96 2.08
CA ILE A 259 -12.79 -13.56 0.67
C ILE A 259 -14.13 -12.83 0.43
N GLY A 260 -14.05 -11.59 -0.10
CA GLY A 260 -15.23 -10.82 -0.47
C GLY A 260 -16.02 -10.25 0.72
N CYS A 261 -15.36 -9.90 1.80
CA CYS A 261 -15.99 -9.40 3.02
C CYS A 261 -16.02 -7.88 3.20
N VAL A 262 -15.58 -7.12 2.22
CA VAL A 262 -15.71 -5.66 2.27
C VAL A 262 -17.16 -5.26 2.53
N CYS A 263 -17.36 -4.34 3.47
CA CYS A 263 -18.68 -3.88 3.95
C CYS A 263 -19.52 -4.95 4.67
N VAL A 264 -18.95 -6.11 5.03
CA VAL A 264 -19.66 -7.14 5.81
C VAL A 264 -19.30 -6.99 7.29
N ASP A 265 -20.24 -6.47 8.08
CA ASP A 265 -20.04 -6.27 9.52
C ASP A 265 -19.67 -7.58 10.23
N GLY A 266 -18.69 -7.51 11.14
CA GLY A 266 -18.13 -8.65 11.85
C GLY A 266 -17.14 -9.51 11.05
N GLN A 267 -16.84 -9.14 9.80
CA GLN A 267 -15.85 -9.83 8.95
C GLN A 267 -14.87 -8.87 8.26
N LYS A 268 -15.31 -7.69 7.88
CA LYS A 268 -14.55 -6.71 7.08
C LYS A 268 -13.30 -6.17 7.78
N GLY A 269 -13.13 -6.39 9.06
CA GLY A 269 -11.99 -5.95 9.88
C GLY A 269 -11.01 -7.06 10.19
N SER A 270 -10.76 -8.02 9.29
CA SER A 270 -9.98 -9.21 9.63
C SER A 270 -8.68 -9.42 8.84
N GLY A 271 -8.34 -8.59 7.85
CA GLY A 271 -7.12 -8.78 7.05
C GLY A 271 -5.84 -8.36 7.77
N PHE A 272 -4.72 -9.05 7.51
CA PHE A 272 -3.41 -8.59 7.95
C PHE A 272 -2.33 -8.88 6.92
N SER A 273 -1.26 -8.08 6.96
CA SER A 273 -0.01 -8.31 6.23
C SER A 273 1.18 -8.11 7.17
N SER A 274 2.16 -9.00 7.08
CA SER A 274 3.37 -9.01 7.91
C SER A 274 4.62 -9.00 7.05
N HIS A 275 5.62 -8.19 7.44
CA HIS A 275 6.92 -8.14 6.76
C HIS A 275 8.04 -7.75 7.74
N SER A 276 9.25 -8.23 7.51
CA SER A 276 10.40 -7.88 8.33
C SER A 276 11.11 -6.60 7.87
N PHE A 277 10.82 -6.08 6.69
CA PHE A 277 11.38 -4.86 6.07
C PHE A 277 12.91 -4.81 5.96
N THR A 278 13.59 -5.83 6.41
CA THR A 278 15.05 -5.93 6.35
C THR A 278 15.44 -6.88 5.24
N ASP A 279 16.37 -6.45 4.41
CA ASP A 279 17.04 -7.35 3.49
C ASP A 279 18.11 -8.15 4.23
N ASN A 280 18.25 -9.43 3.92
CA ASN A 280 19.20 -10.34 4.61
C ASN A 280 20.67 -9.92 4.46
N ASP A 281 20.98 -9.05 3.52
CA ASP A 281 22.32 -8.55 3.22
C ASP A 281 22.59 -7.11 3.72
N GLY A 282 21.68 -6.56 4.54
CA GLY A 282 21.87 -5.26 5.22
C GLY A 282 21.74 -4.06 4.29
N GLY A 283 21.06 -4.22 3.18
CA GLY A 283 20.70 -3.14 2.25
C GLY A 283 19.70 -2.14 2.84
N PRO A 284 19.35 -1.09 2.09
CA PRO A 284 18.34 -0.13 2.51
C PRO A 284 16.98 -0.81 2.71
N ASN A 285 16.17 -0.28 3.62
CA ASN A 285 14.81 -0.78 3.84
C ASN A 285 14.01 -0.64 2.55
N MET A 286 13.75 -1.77 1.89
CA MET A 286 12.95 -1.83 0.68
C MET A 286 11.55 -2.32 1.05
N ASP A 287 10.64 -1.38 1.18
CA ASP A 287 9.25 -1.65 1.57
C ASP A 287 8.32 -1.94 0.38
N ASP A 288 8.85 -1.93 -0.85
CA ASP A 288 8.06 -2.12 -2.06
C ASP A 288 7.33 -3.47 -2.13
N PHE A 289 7.91 -4.55 -1.60
CA PHE A 289 7.22 -5.85 -1.54
C PHE A 289 6.00 -5.81 -0.62
N PHE A 290 6.15 -5.20 0.55
CA PHE A 290 5.04 -5.04 1.47
C PHE A 290 3.95 -4.17 0.86
N ASP A 291 4.35 -3.02 0.27
CA ASP A 291 3.45 -2.01 -0.25
C ASP A 291 2.68 -2.45 -1.51
N ILE A 292 3.30 -3.31 -2.36
CA ILE A 292 2.76 -3.62 -3.69
C ILE A 292 2.32 -5.08 -3.81
N ASP A 293 3.01 -6.01 -3.15
CA ASP A 293 2.67 -7.43 -3.26
C ASP A 293 1.83 -7.90 -2.06
N TYR A 294 2.25 -7.66 -0.81
CA TYR A 294 1.58 -8.26 0.35
C TYR A 294 0.26 -7.57 0.69
N VAL A 295 0.30 -6.26 0.91
CA VAL A 295 -0.89 -5.49 1.30
C VAL A 295 -1.95 -5.49 0.20
N PRO A 296 -1.63 -5.20 -1.08
CA PRO A 296 -2.63 -5.27 -2.15
C PRO A 296 -3.16 -6.69 -2.40
N HIS A 297 -2.35 -7.73 -2.21
CA HIS A 297 -2.76 -9.12 -2.35
C HIS A 297 -3.84 -9.49 -1.33
N GLU A 298 -3.60 -9.27 -0.05
CA GLU A 298 -4.56 -9.58 1.00
C GLU A 298 -5.82 -8.70 0.92
N ILE A 299 -5.68 -7.41 0.57
CA ILE A 299 -6.83 -6.55 0.27
C ILE A 299 -7.59 -7.07 -0.95
N GLY A 300 -6.90 -7.61 -1.96
CA GLY A 300 -7.51 -8.25 -3.12
C GLY A 300 -8.41 -9.42 -2.74
N HIS A 301 -7.99 -10.26 -1.79
CA HIS A 301 -8.83 -11.30 -1.22
C HIS A 301 -10.04 -10.72 -0.47
N GLN A 302 -9.83 -9.72 0.38
CA GLN A 302 -10.96 -9.05 1.05
C GLN A 302 -11.95 -8.45 0.05
N MET A 303 -11.49 -8.02 -1.14
CA MET A 303 -12.33 -7.53 -2.25
C MET A 303 -13.00 -8.65 -3.06
N GLY A 304 -12.69 -9.92 -2.81
CA GLY A 304 -13.32 -11.08 -3.44
C GLY A 304 -12.46 -11.80 -4.46
N GLY A 305 -11.17 -11.46 -4.60
CA GLY A 305 -10.22 -12.15 -5.46
C GLY A 305 -9.79 -13.48 -4.86
N ASN A 306 -9.78 -14.56 -5.67
CA ASN A 306 -9.04 -15.79 -5.37
C ASN A 306 -7.67 -15.76 -6.06
N HIS A 307 -6.79 -16.69 -5.69
CA HIS A 307 -5.54 -16.88 -6.43
C HIS A 307 -5.80 -17.26 -7.89
N THR A 308 -5.07 -16.64 -8.79
CA THR A 308 -5.25 -16.75 -10.23
C THR A 308 -4.19 -17.62 -10.92
N PHE A 309 -3.08 -17.94 -10.25
CA PHE A 309 -1.98 -18.76 -10.77
C PHE A 309 -2.39 -20.22 -10.99
N SER A 310 -1.68 -20.92 -11.90
CA SER A 310 -1.93 -22.32 -12.24
C SER A 310 -0.80 -23.29 -11.91
N GLN A 311 0.23 -22.84 -11.21
CA GLN A 311 1.40 -23.65 -10.85
C GLN A 311 1.13 -24.75 -9.82
N SER A 312 0.07 -24.62 -9.03
CA SER A 312 -0.35 -25.58 -8.01
C SER A 312 -1.81 -26.01 -8.23
N ASN A 313 -2.22 -27.07 -7.51
CA ASN A 313 -3.57 -27.62 -7.62
C ASN A 313 -4.58 -26.94 -6.70
N GLU A 314 -4.46 -25.63 -6.47
CA GLU A 314 -5.37 -24.94 -5.55
C GLU A 314 -6.85 -24.98 -5.95
N GLY A 315 -7.17 -25.23 -7.23
CA GLY A 315 -8.52 -25.57 -7.67
C GLY A 315 -9.58 -24.48 -7.39
N THR A 316 -9.20 -23.20 -7.44
CA THR A 316 -10.08 -22.07 -7.11
C THR A 316 -11.16 -21.81 -8.17
N GLY A 317 -11.07 -22.47 -9.33
CA GLY A 317 -11.94 -22.21 -10.48
C GLY A 317 -11.59 -20.95 -11.28
N VAL A 318 -10.58 -20.19 -10.85
CA VAL A 318 -10.08 -18.97 -11.49
C VAL A 318 -8.57 -19.02 -11.78
N ASN A 319 -7.99 -20.22 -11.84
CA ASN A 319 -6.56 -20.45 -12.10
C ASN A 319 -6.27 -20.29 -13.62
N TYR A 320 -6.35 -19.06 -14.11
CA TYR A 320 -6.20 -18.75 -15.54
C TYR A 320 -4.79 -18.28 -15.93
N GLU A 321 -4.00 -17.84 -14.95
CA GLU A 321 -2.67 -17.32 -15.23
C GLU A 321 -1.65 -18.45 -15.29
N PRO A 322 -0.83 -18.55 -16.36
CA PRO A 322 0.22 -19.56 -16.46
C PRO A 322 1.25 -19.43 -15.34
N GLY A 323 1.73 -20.58 -14.83
CA GLY A 323 2.78 -20.62 -13.82
C GLY A 323 2.41 -19.81 -12.56
N SER A 324 3.29 -18.92 -12.15
CA SER A 324 3.10 -18.04 -10.98
C SER A 324 2.02 -16.98 -11.17
N GLY A 325 1.56 -16.75 -12.38
CA GLY A 325 0.76 -15.57 -12.70
C GLY A 325 1.60 -14.29 -12.79
N THR A 326 0.94 -13.20 -13.14
CA THR A 326 1.56 -11.86 -13.31
C THR A 326 0.78 -10.75 -12.63
N THR A 327 -0.37 -11.06 -12.05
CA THR A 327 -1.20 -10.10 -11.32
C THR A 327 -0.91 -10.11 -9.83
N ILE A 328 -1.46 -9.14 -9.11
CA ILE A 328 -1.38 -9.07 -7.63
C ILE A 328 -1.91 -10.35 -6.96
N MET A 329 -2.90 -11.02 -7.56
CA MET A 329 -3.47 -12.26 -7.03
C MET A 329 -2.67 -13.50 -7.48
N GLY A 330 -1.60 -13.33 -8.21
CA GLY A 330 -0.62 -14.35 -8.54
C GLY A 330 0.53 -14.41 -7.51
N TYR A 331 1.54 -15.25 -7.82
CA TYR A 331 2.75 -15.43 -7.00
C TYR A 331 4.01 -15.17 -7.82
N ALA A 332 3.99 -14.12 -8.64
CA ALA A 332 5.14 -13.74 -9.45
C ALA A 332 6.37 -13.45 -8.57
N GLY A 333 7.50 -14.01 -8.96
CA GLY A 333 8.79 -13.80 -8.29
C GLY A 333 9.00 -14.61 -7.00
N ILE A 334 8.08 -15.50 -6.59
CA ILE A 334 8.23 -16.30 -5.37
C ILE A 334 8.15 -17.82 -5.60
N THR A 335 7.97 -18.28 -6.83
CA THR A 335 7.73 -19.70 -7.15
C THR A 335 8.91 -20.37 -7.83
N GLY A 336 10.01 -19.67 -8.02
CA GLY A 336 11.24 -20.20 -8.60
C GLY A 336 11.06 -20.64 -10.04
N ALA A 337 11.13 -21.97 -10.30
CA ALA A 337 11.05 -22.50 -11.67
C ALA A 337 9.70 -22.26 -12.39
N ASN A 338 8.67 -21.88 -11.65
CA ASN A 338 7.33 -21.60 -12.19
C ASN A 338 7.08 -20.10 -12.41
N ASP A 339 8.04 -19.25 -12.05
CA ASP A 339 7.91 -17.82 -12.27
C ASP A 339 7.86 -17.49 -13.75
N VAL A 340 6.84 -16.74 -14.15
CA VAL A 340 6.65 -16.23 -15.51
C VAL A 340 7.10 -14.80 -15.66
N GLN A 341 7.29 -14.11 -14.53
CA GLN A 341 7.97 -12.82 -14.41
C GLN A 341 8.52 -12.69 -12.99
N ASP A 342 9.48 -11.83 -12.80
CA ASP A 342 10.16 -11.68 -11.50
C ASP A 342 9.28 -11.00 -10.44
N HIS A 343 8.28 -10.28 -10.85
CA HIS A 343 7.29 -9.60 -9.97
C HIS A 343 6.19 -8.92 -10.81
#